data_3f4e92697deb569d5070a21501855416
#
_entry.id   3f4e92697deb569d5070a21501855416
#
_cell.length_a   1.000
_cell.length_b   1.000
_cell.length_c   1.000
_cell.angle_alpha   90.00
_cell.angle_beta   90.00
_cell.angle_gamma   90.00
#
_symmetry.space_group_name_H-M   'P 1'
#
loop_
_entity.id
_entity.type
_entity.pdbx_description
1 polymer ?
#
loop_
_entity_poly.entity_id
_entity_poly.type
_entity_poly.pdbx_seq_one_letter_code
_entity_poly.pdbx_strand_id
1 'polypeptide(L)'
;MFLPSVHAESDTDVLFQFIQENPLGILITGINSSTQDFLQCTHVPFVLDLPGTGDNISATPQLRAHIAKQNPQAKAMIEAVDGKPPGVLSLDQDVLVVFNGQHDHYVTPKYYTETKPDTGKVVPTWNYSAVQVYGKLSLYYDSKTPEAGSFLAKQMHDLSEQCERTIMGFTGGDRPQPWKVADAPERYIELMQRNVVGIKIEIGKLEGKFKMSQEMRRGDRDGVVRGFAKLGGETGEAISSLVKERGELHDKKKEELKAAKEG
;
A
#
# COMPACT_ATOMS: atom_id res chain seq x y z
N MET A 1 10.97 5.54 -5.93
CA MET A 1 10.57 5.24 -7.35
C MET A 1 10.96 6.37 -8.29
N PHE A 2 10.94 6.18 -9.63
CA PHE A 2 11.01 7.32 -10.55
C PHE A 2 9.68 8.08 -10.51
N LEU A 3 9.72 9.33 -10.00
CA LEU A 3 8.53 10.09 -9.60
C LEU A 3 8.55 11.50 -10.20
N PRO A 4 8.18 11.67 -11.50
CA PRO A 4 7.98 12.99 -12.09
C PRO A 4 6.91 13.78 -11.33
N SER A 5 7.11 15.08 -11.15
CA SER A 5 6.22 15.93 -10.36
C SER A 5 4.76 15.91 -10.84
N VAL A 6 4.53 15.71 -12.13
CA VAL A 6 3.18 15.60 -12.72
C VAL A 6 2.41 14.37 -12.24
N HIS A 7 3.13 13.30 -11.84
CA HIS A 7 2.54 12.06 -11.36
C HIS A 7 2.65 11.88 -9.83
N ALA A 8 3.39 12.76 -9.17
CA ALA A 8 3.63 12.69 -7.75
C ALA A 8 2.38 13.13 -6.96
N GLU A 9 2.03 12.35 -5.95
CA GLU A 9 1.14 12.76 -4.89
C GLU A 9 1.96 13.01 -3.63
N SER A 10 1.80 14.18 -3.04
CA SER A 10 2.51 14.62 -1.85
C SER A 10 1.59 14.81 -0.64
N ASP A 11 0.30 14.74 -0.84
CA ASP A 11 -0.67 14.80 0.24
C ASP A 11 -0.64 13.46 1.00
N THR A 12 -0.16 13.51 2.24
CA THR A 12 0.01 12.33 3.09
C THR A 12 -1.31 11.68 3.44
N ASP A 13 -2.40 12.45 3.57
CA ASP A 13 -3.71 11.90 3.89
C ASP A 13 -4.24 11.07 2.72
N VAL A 14 -4.05 11.54 1.48
CA VAL A 14 -4.37 10.79 0.25
C VAL A 14 -3.57 9.50 0.18
N LEU A 15 -2.27 9.53 0.56
CA LEU A 15 -1.42 8.35 0.52
C LEU A 15 -1.78 7.35 1.64
N PHE A 16 -2.15 7.80 2.82
CA PHE A 16 -2.62 6.93 3.90
C PHE A 16 -3.97 6.31 3.57
N GLN A 17 -4.89 7.08 3.00
CA GLN A 17 -6.17 6.54 2.52
C GLN A 17 -5.94 5.47 1.45
N PHE A 18 -5.03 5.71 0.50
CA PHE A 18 -4.67 4.72 -0.53
C PHE A 18 -4.17 3.41 0.07
N ILE A 19 -3.31 3.46 1.11
CA ILE A 19 -2.84 2.26 1.82
C ILE A 19 -4.00 1.52 2.50
N GLN A 20 -4.93 2.25 3.13
CA GLN A 20 -6.09 1.66 3.81
C GLN A 20 -7.06 0.99 2.81
N GLU A 21 -7.23 1.56 1.64
CA GLU A 21 -8.07 1.01 0.56
C GLU A 21 -7.40 -0.18 -0.16
N ASN A 22 -6.06 -0.27 -0.12
CA ASN A 22 -5.26 -1.32 -0.78
C ASN A 22 -4.32 -2.00 0.23
N PRO A 23 -4.83 -2.65 1.29
CA PRO A 23 -4.01 -3.09 2.42
C PRO A 23 -3.07 -4.26 2.12
N LEU A 24 -3.23 -4.97 0.99
CA LEU A 24 -2.35 -6.07 0.60
C LEU A 24 -1.06 -5.50 -0.03
N GLY A 25 -0.07 -5.21 0.81
CA GLY A 25 1.23 -4.71 0.37
C GLY A 25 2.21 -5.82 -0.01
N ILE A 26 3.22 -5.46 -0.78
CA ILE A 26 4.36 -6.31 -1.14
C ILE A 26 5.54 -5.87 -0.28
N LEU A 27 5.88 -6.67 0.74
CA LEU A 27 7.07 -6.45 1.56
C LEU A 27 8.32 -6.93 0.81
N ILE A 28 9.28 -6.05 0.61
CA ILE A 28 10.53 -6.31 -0.08
C ILE A 28 11.70 -6.08 0.90
N THR A 29 12.58 -7.06 0.99
CA THR A 29 13.80 -7.01 1.82
C THR A 29 15.02 -7.45 1.02
N GLY A 30 16.18 -6.86 1.33
CA GLY A 30 17.49 -7.31 0.87
C GLY A 30 18.33 -7.64 2.10
N ILE A 31 18.44 -8.92 2.46
CA ILE A 31 19.10 -9.40 3.68
C ILE A 31 20.13 -10.44 3.32
N ASN A 32 21.38 -10.24 3.78
CA ASN A 32 22.39 -11.29 3.70
C ASN A 32 22.03 -12.42 4.67
N SER A 33 21.76 -13.59 4.14
CA SER A 33 21.43 -14.80 4.87
C SER A 33 22.33 -15.94 4.42
N SER A 34 22.65 -16.84 5.32
CA SER A 34 23.43 -18.04 5.01
C SER A 34 22.60 -19.11 4.30
N THR A 35 21.26 -19.03 4.38
CA THR A 35 20.34 -20.09 3.97
C THR A 35 19.22 -19.64 3.03
N GLN A 36 19.07 -18.34 2.85
CA GLN A 36 17.97 -17.77 2.06
C GLN A 36 18.51 -16.81 0.98
N ASP A 37 17.73 -16.59 -0.07
CA ASP A 37 18.08 -15.62 -1.11
C ASP A 37 18.14 -14.19 -0.56
N PHE A 38 19.06 -13.38 -1.11
CA PHE A 38 19.29 -12.00 -0.67
C PHE A 38 18.04 -11.12 -0.85
N LEU A 39 17.46 -11.13 -2.07
CA LEU A 39 16.25 -10.38 -2.36
C LEU A 39 15.02 -11.27 -2.18
N GLN A 40 14.11 -10.83 -1.36
CA GLN A 40 12.85 -11.54 -1.12
C GLN A 40 11.67 -10.58 -1.12
N CYS A 41 10.51 -11.09 -1.54
CA CYS A 41 9.26 -10.37 -1.43
C CYS A 41 8.11 -11.29 -1.02
N THR A 42 7.19 -10.75 -0.23
CA THR A 42 5.97 -11.46 0.21
C THR A 42 4.78 -10.50 0.15
N HIS A 43 3.65 -10.96 -0.37
CA HIS A 43 2.39 -10.25 -0.24
C HIS A 43 1.88 -10.40 1.19
N VAL A 44 1.70 -9.30 1.88
CA VAL A 44 1.31 -9.26 3.29
C VAL A 44 0.21 -8.22 3.47
N PRO A 45 -0.92 -8.56 4.11
CA PRO A 45 -1.92 -7.57 4.49
C PRO A 45 -1.42 -6.74 5.68
N PHE A 46 -1.57 -5.42 5.59
CA PHE A 46 -1.12 -4.48 6.60
C PHE A 46 -2.28 -3.76 7.28
N VAL A 47 -2.10 -3.48 8.57
CA VAL A 47 -2.85 -2.50 9.33
C VAL A 47 -2.00 -1.23 9.40
N LEU A 48 -2.60 -0.08 9.06
CA LEU A 48 -1.96 1.23 9.16
C LEU A 48 -2.39 1.89 10.47
N ASP A 49 -1.44 2.18 11.35
CA ASP A 49 -1.66 2.94 12.57
C ASP A 49 -1.19 4.39 12.36
N LEU A 50 -2.09 5.34 12.48
CA LEU A 50 -1.78 6.76 12.41
C LEU A 50 -1.57 7.35 13.81
N PRO A 51 -0.72 8.38 13.98
CA PRO A 51 -0.54 9.06 15.24
C PRO A 51 -1.86 9.60 15.81
N GLY A 52 -2.10 9.36 17.11
CA GLY A 52 -3.30 9.84 17.79
C GLY A 52 -4.59 9.10 17.44
N THR A 53 -4.54 7.99 16.73
CA THR A 53 -5.69 7.14 16.43
C THR A 53 -5.66 5.86 17.27
N GLY A 54 -6.81 5.48 17.85
CA GLY A 54 -6.93 4.29 18.69
C GLY A 54 -5.94 4.29 19.86
N ASP A 55 -5.31 3.15 20.09
CA ASP A 55 -4.27 2.97 21.14
C ASP A 55 -2.87 3.33 20.66
N ASN A 56 -2.72 3.92 19.47
CA ASN A 56 -1.41 4.26 18.93
C ASN A 56 -0.86 5.53 19.60
N ILE A 57 0.04 5.32 20.55
CA ILE A 57 0.77 6.39 21.25
C ILE A 57 2.05 6.82 20.51
N SER A 58 2.38 6.16 19.38
CA SER A 58 3.55 6.53 18.57
C SER A 58 3.36 7.91 17.94
N ALA A 59 4.44 8.69 17.91
CA ALA A 59 4.47 9.97 17.22
C ALA A 59 4.59 9.82 15.69
N THR A 60 4.91 8.62 15.20
CA THR A 60 5.11 8.32 13.77
C THR A 60 4.09 7.31 13.27
N PRO A 61 3.63 7.42 12.00
CA PRO A 61 2.76 6.42 11.40
C PRO A 61 3.50 5.08 11.27
N GLN A 62 2.77 3.98 11.43
CA GLN A 62 3.32 2.62 11.43
C GLN A 62 2.48 1.67 10.59
N LEU A 63 3.13 0.70 9.97
CA LEU A 63 2.50 -0.48 9.38
C LEU A 63 2.70 -1.67 10.29
N ARG A 64 1.64 -2.41 10.58
CA ARG A 64 1.70 -3.69 11.29
C ARG A 64 1.20 -4.82 10.42
N ALA A 65 1.88 -5.97 10.53
CA ALA A 65 1.54 -7.19 9.80
C ALA A 65 2.01 -8.43 10.55
N HIS A 66 1.71 -9.60 10.00
CA HIS A 66 2.35 -10.85 10.39
C HIS A 66 2.54 -11.75 9.18
N ILE A 67 3.56 -12.60 9.22
CA ILE A 67 3.86 -13.60 8.19
C ILE A 67 4.16 -14.96 8.84
N ALA A 68 4.04 -16.05 8.07
CA ALA A 68 4.36 -17.36 8.56
C ALA A 68 5.86 -17.48 8.91
N LYS A 69 6.19 -18.11 10.05
CA LYS A 69 7.60 -18.39 10.43
C LYS A 69 8.35 -19.22 9.40
N GLN A 70 7.65 -20.06 8.65
CA GLN A 70 8.25 -20.90 7.62
C GLN A 70 8.58 -20.15 6.33
N ASN A 71 8.07 -18.93 6.16
CA ASN A 71 8.36 -18.10 5.00
C ASN A 71 9.88 -17.82 4.95
N PRO A 72 10.55 -18.02 3.79
CA PRO A 72 11.99 -17.74 3.63
C PRO A 72 12.37 -16.32 4.07
N GLN A 73 11.55 -15.32 3.75
CA GLN A 73 11.78 -13.93 4.16
C GLN A 73 11.72 -13.77 5.69
N ALA A 74 10.81 -14.48 6.39
CA ALA A 74 10.75 -14.48 7.85
C ALA A 74 12.02 -15.09 8.45
N LYS A 75 12.52 -16.19 7.87
CA LYS A 75 13.75 -16.84 8.33
C LYS A 75 14.96 -15.94 8.17
N ALA A 76 15.11 -15.28 7.01
CA ALA A 76 16.19 -14.31 6.77
C ALA A 76 16.12 -13.14 7.76
N MET A 77 14.92 -12.60 8.03
CA MET A 77 14.75 -11.53 9.01
C MET A 77 15.09 -11.96 10.44
N ILE A 78 14.69 -13.16 10.85
CA ILE A 78 15.05 -13.72 12.18
C ILE A 78 16.57 -13.91 12.28
N GLU A 79 17.20 -14.51 11.26
CA GLU A 79 18.66 -14.67 11.20
C GLU A 79 19.39 -13.33 11.34
N ALA A 80 18.88 -12.27 10.70
CA ALA A 80 19.47 -10.93 10.73
C ALA A 80 19.39 -10.23 12.11
N VAL A 81 18.45 -10.63 12.98
CA VAL A 81 18.32 -10.09 14.34
C VAL A 81 18.85 -11.05 15.41
N ASP A 82 19.09 -12.30 15.05
CA ASP A 82 19.67 -13.30 15.95
C ASP A 82 21.10 -12.87 16.34
N GLY A 83 21.42 -13.01 17.64
CA GLY A 83 22.70 -12.54 18.17
C GLY A 83 22.82 -11.03 18.45
N LYS A 84 21.80 -10.24 18.16
CA LYS A 84 21.74 -8.83 18.60
C LYS A 84 21.51 -8.75 20.13
N PRO A 85 21.86 -7.59 20.75
CA PRO A 85 21.58 -7.38 22.15
C PRO A 85 20.10 -7.62 22.49
N PRO A 86 19.76 -8.13 23.68
CA PRO A 86 18.38 -8.34 24.12
C PRO A 86 17.55 -7.05 23.94
N GLY A 87 16.35 -7.19 23.36
CA GLY A 87 15.43 -6.07 23.07
C GLY A 87 15.68 -5.35 21.74
N VAL A 88 16.75 -5.65 21.00
CA VAL A 88 17.00 -5.09 19.66
C VAL A 88 16.49 -6.06 18.61
N LEU A 89 15.24 -5.86 18.19
CA LEU A 89 14.57 -6.72 17.22
C LEU A 89 14.40 -6.04 15.84
N SER A 90 15.09 -4.92 15.61
CA SER A 90 14.98 -4.15 14.37
C SER A 90 16.06 -4.55 13.37
N LEU A 91 15.70 -4.54 12.07
CA LEU A 91 16.67 -4.66 10.98
C LEU A 91 17.56 -3.41 10.90
N ASP A 92 18.80 -3.58 10.45
CA ASP A 92 19.74 -2.46 10.31
C ASP A 92 19.38 -1.57 9.10
N GLN A 93 18.96 -2.19 7.99
CA GLN A 93 18.52 -1.51 6.78
C GLN A 93 17.02 -1.24 6.78
N ASP A 94 16.63 -0.22 6.01
CA ASP A 94 15.23 0.01 5.72
C ASP A 94 14.66 -1.10 4.84
N VAL A 95 13.36 -1.32 4.97
CA VAL A 95 12.59 -2.19 4.08
C VAL A 95 11.70 -1.34 3.16
N LEU A 96 11.24 -1.95 2.09
CA LEU A 96 10.28 -1.34 1.16
C LEU A 96 8.97 -2.13 1.21
N VAL A 97 7.85 -1.41 1.34
CA VAL A 97 6.52 -1.97 1.06
C VAL A 97 5.90 -1.23 -0.12
N VAL A 98 5.39 -1.99 -1.08
CA VAL A 98 4.70 -1.45 -2.26
C VAL A 98 3.22 -1.79 -2.16
N PHE A 99 2.38 -0.77 -2.21
CA PHE A 99 0.93 -0.89 -2.35
C PHE A 99 0.54 -0.50 -3.76
N ASN A 100 -0.17 -1.36 -4.46
CA ASN A 100 -0.68 -1.10 -5.81
C ASN A 100 -2.16 -0.75 -5.75
N GLY A 101 -2.59 0.18 -6.58
CA GLY A 101 -4.01 0.43 -6.78
C GLY A 101 -4.71 -0.75 -7.46
N GLN A 102 -6.00 -0.88 -7.22
CA GLN A 102 -6.81 -2.00 -7.73
C GLN A 102 -6.94 -2.02 -9.25
N HIS A 103 -6.80 -0.85 -9.90
CA HIS A 103 -7.00 -0.71 -11.34
C HIS A 103 -5.75 -0.16 -12.01
N ASP A 104 -5.27 -0.89 -12.99
CA ASP A 104 -4.25 -0.47 -13.94
C ASP A 104 -4.65 -0.91 -15.36
N HIS A 105 -4.19 -0.20 -16.38
CA HIS A 105 -4.48 -0.59 -17.75
C HIS A 105 -3.51 0.00 -18.76
N TYR A 106 -3.31 -0.73 -19.86
CA TYR A 106 -2.65 -0.25 -21.06
C TYR A 106 -3.48 0.84 -21.75
N VAL A 107 -2.83 1.95 -22.11
CA VAL A 107 -3.43 3.07 -22.84
C VAL A 107 -2.99 3.04 -24.29
N THR A 108 -3.93 2.75 -25.17
CA THR A 108 -3.66 2.72 -26.61
C THR A 108 -3.60 4.12 -27.22
N PRO A 109 -2.66 4.39 -28.15
CA PRO A 109 -2.66 5.64 -28.93
C PRO A 109 -3.93 5.89 -29.76
N LYS A 110 -4.81 4.90 -29.89
CA LYS A 110 -6.14 5.09 -30.54
C LYS A 110 -7.04 6.05 -29.79
N TYR A 111 -6.81 6.26 -28.49
CA TYR A 111 -7.57 7.18 -27.67
C TYR A 111 -7.12 8.63 -27.78
N TYR A 112 -5.93 8.91 -28.35
CA TYR A 112 -5.41 10.27 -28.48
C TYR A 112 -6.06 10.98 -29.66
N THR A 113 -6.90 11.95 -29.35
CA THR A 113 -7.75 12.64 -30.34
C THR A 113 -7.22 14.02 -30.74
N GLU A 114 -6.20 14.52 -30.06
CA GLU A 114 -5.54 15.80 -30.34
C GLU A 114 -4.13 15.59 -30.93
N THR A 115 -3.20 15.02 -30.19
CA THR A 115 -1.81 14.88 -30.62
C THR A 115 -1.64 13.93 -31.80
N LYS A 116 -2.45 12.88 -31.89
CA LYS A 116 -2.34 11.89 -32.97
C LYS A 116 -2.64 12.50 -34.36
N PRO A 117 -3.76 13.22 -34.57
CA PRO A 117 -4.01 13.87 -35.86
C PRO A 117 -3.11 15.09 -36.11
N ASP A 118 -2.65 15.79 -35.07
CA ASP A 118 -1.82 16.99 -35.17
C ASP A 118 -0.38 16.66 -35.60
N THR A 119 0.28 15.78 -34.88
CA THR A 119 1.72 15.51 -35.07
C THR A 119 2.07 14.05 -35.39
N GLY A 120 1.17 13.12 -35.11
CA GLY A 120 1.43 11.68 -35.18
C GLY A 120 2.42 11.15 -34.14
N LYS A 121 3.00 12.03 -33.29
CA LYS A 121 4.03 11.66 -32.30
C LYS A 121 3.38 11.11 -31.03
N VAL A 122 2.86 9.90 -31.12
CA VAL A 122 2.16 9.21 -30.01
C VAL A 122 2.77 7.84 -29.77
N VAL A 123 2.84 7.46 -28.50
CA VAL A 123 3.27 6.13 -28.04
C VAL A 123 2.27 5.58 -27.04
N PRO A 124 2.17 4.24 -26.92
CA PRO A 124 1.36 3.63 -25.85
C PRO A 124 1.98 3.87 -24.48
N THR A 125 1.14 3.79 -23.45
CA THR A 125 1.60 3.85 -22.08
C THR A 125 0.75 2.96 -21.18
N TRP A 126 1.00 3.01 -19.86
CA TRP A 126 0.17 2.40 -18.82
C TRP A 126 -0.31 3.47 -17.85
N ASN A 127 -1.59 3.37 -17.45
CA ASN A 127 -2.13 4.06 -16.32
C ASN A 127 -2.12 3.11 -15.11
N TYR A 128 -1.62 3.59 -13.98
CA TYR A 128 -1.54 2.86 -12.72
C TYR A 128 -1.32 3.82 -11.55
N SER A 129 -1.59 3.34 -10.35
CA SER A 129 -1.25 4.03 -9.11
C SER A 129 -0.48 3.08 -8.17
N ALA A 130 0.46 3.64 -7.42
CA ALA A 130 1.19 2.90 -6.41
C ALA A 130 1.71 3.83 -5.31
N VAL A 131 1.76 3.29 -4.09
CA VAL A 131 2.41 3.94 -2.94
C VAL A 131 3.57 3.07 -2.47
N GLN A 132 4.72 3.69 -2.26
CA GLN A 132 5.92 3.05 -1.69
C GLN A 132 6.20 3.61 -0.31
N VAL A 133 6.36 2.71 0.64
CA VAL A 133 6.71 3.00 2.03
C VAL A 133 8.10 2.47 2.30
N TYR A 134 8.98 3.33 2.79
CA TYR A 134 10.31 2.96 3.31
C TYR A 134 10.32 3.17 4.81
N GLY A 135 10.88 2.22 5.57
CA GLY A 135 10.91 2.35 7.02
C GLY A 135 11.71 1.28 7.73
N LYS A 136 11.87 1.47 9.03
CA LYS A 136 12.55 0.53 9.94
C LYS A 136 11.61 -0.57 10.37
N LEU A 137 12.01 -1.81 10.09
CA LEU A 137 11.23 -2.98 10.45
C LEU A 137 11.73 -3.57 11.77
N SER A 138 10.79 -3.78 12.71
CA SER A 138 10.99 -4.50 13.96
C SER A 138 10.20 -5.81 13.92
N LEU A 139 10.78 -6.89 14.52
CA LEU A 139 10.25 -8.24 14.54
C LEU A 139 9.72 -8.62 15.92
N TYR A 140 8.63 -9.38 15.94
CA TYR A 140 8.03 -10.03 17.11
C TYR A 140 7.91 -11.52 16.81
N TYR A 141 8.99 -12.28 16.98
CA TYR A 141 9.09 -13.69 16.54
C TYR A 141 9.03 -14.73 17.64
N ASP A 142 9.32 -14.35 18.89
CA ASP A 142 9.17 -15.24 20.05
C ASP A 142 7.85 -14.98 20.77
N SER A 143 6.80 -15.69 20.35
CA SER A 143 5.44 -15.57 20.92
C SER A 143 5.34 -15.95 22.41
N LYS A 144 6.43 -16.49 23.01
CA LYS A 144 6.47 -16.78 24.46
C LYS A 144 6.78 -15.54 25.28
N THR A 145 7.37 -14.51 24.67
CA THR A 145 7.58 -13.24 25.37
C THR A 145 6.24 -12.48 25.49
N PRO A 146 5.96 -11.86 26.63
CA PRO A 146 4.71 -11.11 26.83
C PRO A 146 4.50 -10.02 25.76
N GLU A 147 5.59 -9.37 25.34
CA GLU A 147 5.57 -8.32 24.33
C GLU A 147 5.14 -8.84 22.95
N ALA A 148 5.78 -9.89 22.44
CA ALA A 148 5.43 -10.49 21.15
C ALA A 148 4.05 -11.15 21.20
N GLY A 149 3.68 -11.80 22.30
CA GLY A 149 2.35 -12.36 22.49
C GLY A 149 1.24 -11.28 22.39
N SER A 150 1.42 -10.17 23.09
CA SER A 150 0.49 -9.04 23.07
C SER A 150 0.42 -8.38 21.68
N PHE A 151 1.57 -8.18 21.03
CA PHE A 151 1.62 -7.64 19.67
C PHE A 151 0.85 -8.53 18.67
N LEU A 152 1.10 -9.84 18.69
CA LEU A 152 0.46 -10.78 17.77
C LEU A 152 -1.05 -10.89 18.01
N ALA A 153 -1.48 -10.92 19.29
CA ALA A 153 -2.90 -10.93 19.62
C ALA A 153 -3.62 -9.68 19.07
N LYS A 154 -3.05 -8.50 19.30
CA LYS A 154 -3.58 -7.23 18.77
C LYS A 154 -3.57 -7.21 17.24
N GLN A 155 -2.46 -7.63 16.63
CA GLN A 155 -2.33 -7.65 15.16
C GLN A 155 -3.38 -8.54 14.49
N MET A 156 -3.60 -9.74 15.02
CA MET A 156 -4.61 -10.67 14.47
C MET A 156 -6.02 -10.10 14.62
N HIS A 157 -6.32 -9.53 15.79
CA HIS A 157 -7.61 -8.90 16.05
C HIS A 157 -7.86 -7.74 15.09
N ASP A 158 -6.94 -6.77 15.02
CA ASP A 158 -7.12 -5.54 14.25
C ASP A 158 -7.20 -5.82 12.74
N LEU A 159 -6.38 -6.76 12.24
CA LEU A 159 -6.44 -7.15 10.83
C LEU A 159 -7.76 -7.84 10.48
N SER A 160 -8.24 -8.74 11.36
CA SER A 160 -9.53 -9.39 11.17
C SER A 160 -10.67 -8.37 11.15
N GLU A 161 -10.71 -7.47 12.14
CA GLU A 161 -11.73 -6.42 12.26
C GLU A 161 -11.70 -5.47 11.04
N GLN A 162 -10.50 -5.07 10.59
CA GLN A 162 -10.33 -4.28 9.37
C GLN A 162 -10.90 -5.00 8.14
N CYS A 163 -10.51 -6.25 7.91
CA CYS A 163 -10.95 -7.01 6.73
C CYS A 163 -12.46 -7.26 6.75
N GLU A 164 -13.00 -7.67 7.88
CA GLU A 164 -14.43 -7.97 8.02
C GLU A 164 -15.30 -6.71 7.79
N ARG A 165 -14.91 -5.58 8.39
CA ARG A 165 -15.72 -4.36 8.32
C ARG A 165 -15.50 -3.54 7.06
N THR A 166 -14.23 -3.34 6.64
CA THR A 166 -13.94 -2.41 5.55
C THR A 166 -13.94 -3.10 4.19
N ILE A 167 -13.48 -4.35 4.10
CA ILE A 167 -13.41 -5.08 2.82
C ILE A 167 -14.72 -5.83 2.59
N MET A 168 -15.19 -6.63 3.57
CA MET A 168 -16.41 -7.43 3.45
C MET A 168 -17.68 -6.63 3.73
N GLY A 169 -17.57 -5.51 4.45
CA GLY A 169 -18.71 -4.70 4.87
C GLY A 169 -19.61 -5.38 5.89
N PHE A 170 -19.09 -6.33 6.67
CA PHE A 170 -19.82 -7.02 7.73
C PHE A 170 -19.81 -6.15 8.98
N THR A 171 -20.91 -5.43 9.21
CA THR A 171 -21.02 -4.42 10.26
C THR A 171 -22.08 -4.76 11.32
N GLY A 172 -22.83 -5.83 11.12
CA GLY A 172 -24.03 -6.14 11.94
C GLY A 172 -25.25 -5.33 11.50
N GLY A 173 -26.34 -5.46 12.25
CA GLY A 173 -27.62 -4.87 11.87
C GLY A 173 -28.21 -5.61 10.66
N ASP A 174 -28.43 -4.89 9.56
CA ASP A 174 -28.94 -5.47 8.30
C ASP A 174 -27.88 -6.25 7.51
N ARG A 175 -26.62 -6.25 7.96
CA ARG A 175 -25.51 -6.98 7.37
C ARG A 175 -25.05 -8.11 8.32
N PRO A 176 -24.31 -9.12 7.82
CA PRO A 176 -23.70 -10.13 8.67
C PRO A 176 -22.84 -9.49 9.78
N GLN A 177 -22.77 -10.17 10.92
CA GLN A 177 -21.83 -9.79 11.99
C GLN A 177 -20.39 -10.06 11.53
N PRO A 178 -19.42 -9.20 11.87
CA PRO A 178 -18.01 -9.48 11.61
C PRO A 178 -17.58 -10.72 12.40
N TRP A 179 -16.81 -11.59 11.75
CA TRP A 179 -16.13 -12.68 12.43
C TRP A 179 -15.05 -12.12 13.36
N LYS A 180 -14.95 -12.70 14.55
CA LYS A 180 -13.97 -12.29 15.56
C LYS A 180 -12.96 -13.40 15.79
N VAL A 181 -11.70 -13.05 16.05
CA VAL A 181 -10.67 -14.02 16.41
C VAL A 181 -11.10 -14.89 17.61
N ALA A 182 -11.85 -14.31 18.56
CA ALA A 182 -12.37 -15.04 19.71
C ALA A 182 -13.46 -16.09 19.36
N ASP A 183 -14.00 -16.11 18.15
CA ASP A 183 -14.94 -17.14 17.70
C ASP A 183 -14.23 -18.47 17.40
N ALA A 184 -12.89 -18.45 17.22
CA ALA A 184 -12.09 -19.64 17.06
C ALA A 184 -11.66 -20.23 18.43
N PRO A 185 -11.44 -21.56 18.53
CA PRO A 185 -10.97 -22.19 19.76
C PRO A 185 -9.63 -21.58 20.24
N GLU A 186 -9.52 -21.24 21.52
CA GLU A 186 -8.36 -20.59 22.13
C GLU A 186 -7.05 -21.34 21.82
N ARG A 187 -7.03 -22.65 22.01
CA ARG A 187 -5.85 -23.50 21.70
C ARG A 187 -5.41 -23.41 20.23
N TYR A 188 -6.35 -23.21 19.32
CA TYR A 188 -6.07 -23.05 17.90
C TYR A 188 -5.42 -21.69 17.65
N ILE A 189 -5.93 -20.62 18.26
CA ILE A 189 -5.37 -19.27 18.17
C ILE A 189 -3.94 -19.25 18.70
N GLU A 190 -3.69 -19.85 19.88
CA GLU A 190 -2.35 -19.98 20.45
C GLU A 190 -1.38 -20.73 19.50
N LEU A 191 -1.86 -21.80 18.86
CA LEU A 191 -1.06 -22.54 17.88
C LEU A 191 -0.73 -21.66 16.65
N MET A 192 -1.69 -20.90 16.14
CA MET A 192 -1.48 -20.00 15.02
C MET A 192 -0.48 -18.89 15.37
N GLN A 193 -0.58 -18.29 16.56
CA GLN A 193 0.37 -17.29 17.05
C GLN A 193 1.82 -17.80 17.10
N ARG A 194 2.02 -19.07 17.48
CA ARG A 194 3.37 -19.69 17.52
C ARG A 194 3.98 -19.89 16.13
N ASN A 195 3.15 -19.93 15.10
CA ASN A 195 3.56 -20.20 13.72
C ASN A 195 3.72 -18.93 12.86
N VAL A 196 3.60 -17.77 13.45
CA VAL A 196 3.76 -16.49 12.76
C VAL A 196 4.82 -15.60 13.41
N VAL A 197 5.27 -14.63 12.65
CA VAL A 197 6.16 -13.53 13.07
C VAL A 197 5.42 -12.22 12.89
N GLY A 198 5.35 -11.44 13.95
CA GLY A 198 4.81 -10.07 13.88
C GLY A 198 5.83 -9.12 13.27
N ILE A 199 5.34 -8.19 12.52
CA ILE A 199 6.12 -7.16 11.81
C ILE A 199 5.54 -5.80 12.16
N LYS A 200 6.41 -4.87 12.58
CA LYS A 200 6.10 -3.45 12.73
C LYS A 200 7.09 -2.66 11.89
N ILE A 201 6.60 -1.75 11.05
CA ILE A 201 7.43 -0.87 10.22
C ILE A 201 7.10 0.57 10.60
N GLU A 202 8.06 1.29 11.15
CA GLU A 202 7.97 2.74 11.34
C GLU A 202 8.20 3.45 10.02
N ILE A 203 7.22 4.22 9.56
CA ILE A 203 7.27 4.87 8.24
C ILE A 203 8.24 6.05 8.29
N GLY A 204 9.36 5.91 7.61
CA GLY A 204 10.36 6.97 7.46
C GLY A 204 10.18 7.79 6.19
N LYS A 205 9.68 7.18 5.10
CA LYS A 205 9.47 7.84 3.82
C LYS A 205 8.27 7.26 3.11
N LEU A 206 7.46 8.14 2.51
CA LEU A 206 6.26 7.80 1.74
C LEU A 206 6.37 8.44 0.34
N GLU A 207 6.15 7.66 -0.71
CA GLU A 207 6.14 8.11 -2.09
C GLU A 207 4.90 7.60 -2.81
N GLY A 208 4.06 8.51 -3.33
CA GLY A 208 2.87 8.17 -4.11
C GLY A 208 2.98 8.55 -5.57
N LYS A 209 2.59 7.63 -6.46
CA LYS A 209 2.54 7.84 -7.90
C LYS A 209 1.18 7.50 -8.45
N PHE A 210 0.55 8.50 -9.06
CA PHE A 210 -0.70 8.36 -9.81
C PHE A 210 -0.43 8.74 -11.26
N LYS A 211 -0.12 7.76 -12.10
CA LYS A 211 0.10 7.97 -13.53
C LYS A 211 -1.20 7.68 -14.26
N MET A 212 -1.98 8.74 -14.52
CA MET A 212 -3.34 8.68 -15.07
C MET A 212 -3.52 9.63 -16.29
N SER A 213 -2.51 9.66 -17.17
CA SER A 213 -2.52 10.49 -18.40
C SER A 213 -2.67 12.01 -18.16
N GLN A 214 -2.48 12.51 -16.93
CA GLN A 214 -2.61 13.94 -16.59
C GLN A 214 -1.53 14.81 -17.24
N GLU A 215 -0.44 14.22 -17.71
CA GLU A 215 0.63 14.87 -18.46
C GLU A 215 0.24 15.23 -19.91
N MET A 216 -0.85 14.64 -20.40
CA MET A 216 -1.27 14.79 -21.79
C MET A 216 -2.04 16.09 -22.03
N ARG A 217 -2.14 16.51 -23.31
CA ARG A 217 -3.03 17.58 -23.73
C ARG A 217 -4.48 17.22 -23.39
N ARG A 218 -5.31 18.24 -23.17
CA ARG A 218 -6.69 18.07 -22.72
C ARG A 218 -7.51 17.17 -23.66
N GLY A 219 -7.42 17.38 -24.97
CA GLY A 219 -8.16 16.57 -25.94
C GLY A 219 -7.76 15.09 -25.93
N ASP A 220 -6.47 14.79 -25.69
CA ASP A 220 -6.01 13.39 -25.54
C ASP A 220 -6.51 12.77 -24.24
N ARG A 221 -6.46 13.50 -23.10
CA ARG A 221 -7.04 13.03 -21.84
C ARG A 221 -8.53 12.73 -21.97
N ASP A 222 -9.29 13.66 -22.57
CA ASP A 222 -10.73 13.48 -22.84
C ASP A 222 -10.96 12.26 -23.74
N GLY A 223 -10.07 12.02 -24.70
CA GLY A 223 -10.08 10.82 -25.53
C GLY A 223 -9.83 9.54 -24.75
N VAL A 224 -8.89 9.57 -23.80
CA VAL A 224 -8.61 8.44 -22.90
C VAL A 224 -9.80 8.16 -21.98
N VAL A 225 -10.41 9.21 -21.38
CA VAL A 225 -11.63 9.08 -20.56
C VAL A 225 -12.75 8.39 -21.35
N ARG A 226 -13.06 8.92 -22.56
CA ARG A 226 -14.10 8.33 -23.41
C ARG A 226 -13.76 6.90 -23.86
N GLY A 227 -12.49 6.64 -24.14
CA GLY A 227 -12.01 5.33 -24.57
C GLY A 227 -12.23 4.26 -23.50
N PHE A 228 -11.88 4.56 -22.26
CA PHE A 228 -12.09 3.66 -21.13
C PHE A 228 -13.55 3.54 -20.74
N ALA A 229 -14.34 4.63 -20.74
CA ALA A 229 -15.78 4.56 -20.52
C ALA A 229 -16.47 3.64 -21.56
N LYS A 230 -16.01 3.69 -22.82
CA LYS A 230 -16.54 2.81 -23.90
C LYS A 230 -16.07 1.36 -23.76
N LEU A 231 -14.87 1.12 -23.19
CA LEU A 231 -14.38 -0.22 -22.90
C LEU A 231 -15.32 -0.93 -21.92
N GLY A 232 -15.87 -0.18 -20.96
CA GLY A 232 -16.83 -0.65 -19.97
C GLY A 232 -16.20 -1.60 -18.95
N GLY A 233 -17.07 -2.19 -18.12
CA GLY A 233 -16.65 -3.03 -17.00
C GLY A 233 -16.00 -2.24 -15.86
N GLU A 234 -15.79 -2.89 -14.74
CA GLU A 234 -15.28 -2.25 -13.52
C GLU A 234 -13.96 -1.51 -13.73
N THR A 235 -12.98 -2.15 -14.36
CA THR A 235 -11.67 -1.53 -14.64
C THR A 235 -11.76 -0.37 -15.62
N GLY A 236 -12.57 -0.47 -16.68
CA GLY A 236 -12.74 0.60 -17.65
C GLY A 236 -13.39 1.84 -17.01
N GLU A 237 -14.42 1.66 -16.22
CA GLU A 237 -15.12 2.74 -15.51
C GLU A 237 -14.21 3.39 -14.45
N ALA A 238 -13.48 2.59 -13.67
CA ALA A 238 -12.56 3.08 -12.66
C ALA A 238 -11.41 3.89 -13.28
N ILE A 239 -10.74 3.38 -14.32
CA ILE A 239 -9.65 4.11 -15.00
C ILE A 239 -10.18 5.39 -15.66
N SER A 240 -11.36 5.36 -16.28
CA SER A 240 -12.00 6.56 -16.85
C SER A 240 -12.18 7.64 -15.78
N SER A 241 -12.70 7.28 -14.62
CA SER A 241 -12.92 8.19 -13.50
C SER A 241 -11.60 8.74 -12.94
N LEU A 242 -10.59 7.88 -12.72
CA LEU A 242 -9.28 8.28 -12.22
C LEU A 242 -8.54 9.22 -13.18
N VAL A 243 -8.61 8.97 -14.49
CA VAL A 243 -8.01 9.86 -15.50
C VAL A 243 -8.67 11.24 -15.47
N LYS A 244 -9.99 11.29 -15.34
CA LYS A 244 -10.75 12.56 -15.24
C LYS A 244 -10.35 13.31 -13.97
N GLU A 245 -10.43 12.67 -12.81
CA GLU A 245 -10.09 13.25 -11.50
C GLU A 245 -8.67 13.81 -11.47
N ARG A 246 -7.68 12.99 -11.84
CA ARG A 246 -6.28 13.40 -11.80
C ARG A 246 -5.95 14.47 -12.83
N GLY A 247 -6.64 14.47 -13.96
CA GLY A 247 -6.56 15.53 -14.96
C GLY A 247 -7.10 16.87 -14.45
N GLU A 248 -8.25 16.89 -13.78
CA GLU A 248 -8.86 18.08 -13.17
C GLU A 248 -7.96 18.65 -12.04
N LEU A 249 -7.44 17.78 -11.16
CA LEU A 249 -6.49 18.18 -10.11
C LEU A 249 -5.21 18.80 -10.69
N HIS A 250 -4.67 18.21 -11.76
CA HIS A 250 -3.50 18.75 -12.44
C HIS A 250 -3.76 20.14 -13.03
N ASP A 251 -4.89 20.32 -13.71
CA ASP A 251 -5.26 21.60 -14.33
C ASP A 251 -5.44 22.68 -13.25
N LYS A 252 -6.11 22.38 -12.15
CA LYS A 252 -6.29 23.28 -11.01
C LYS A 252 -4.94 23.71 -10.42
N LYS A 253 -4.05 22.76 -10.12
CA LYS A 253 -2.69 23.07 -9.61
C LYS A 253 -1.92 23.98 -10.58
N LYS A 254 -2.06 23.77 -11.88
CA LYS A 254 -1.41 24.59 -12.91
C LYS A 254 -1.96 26.02 -12.95
N GLU A 255 -3.25 26.22 -12.77
CA GLU A 255 -3.90 27.54 -12.68
C GLU A 255 -3.45 28.29 -11.41
N GLU A 256 -3.45 27.62 -10.27
CA GLU A 256 -2.98 28.18 -9.00
C GLU A 256 -1.50 28.66 -9.08
N LEU A 257 -0.63 27.83 -9.70
CA LEU A 257 0.79 28.17 -9.91
C LEU A 257 0.99 29.34 -10.88
N LYS A 258 0.10 29.54 -11.85
CA LYS A 258 0.11 30.72 -12.72
C LYS A 258 -0.31 31.97 -11.96
N ALA A 259 -1.41 31.92 -11.23
CA ALA A 259 -1.91 33.03 -10.44
C ALA A 259 -0.88 33.51 -9.40
N ALA A 260 -0.17 32.58 -8.74
CA ALA A 260 0.90 32.89 -7.76
C ALA A 260 2.16 33.52 -8.38
N LYS A 261 2.35 33.46 -9.71
CA LYS A 261 3.51 34.08 -10.39
C LYS A 261 3.16 35.46 -10.97
N GLU A 262 1.89 35.76 -11.10
CA GLU A 262 1.37 37.02 -11.67
C GLU A 262 0.97 38.03 -10.58
N GLY A 263 0.93 37.63 -9.31
CA GLY A 263 0.70 38.46 -8.13
C GLY A 263 1.98 38.68 -7.33
#